data_6b6dbca2e9c042aa3f562b86578bc8c6
#
_entry.id   6b6dbca2e9c042aa3f562b86578bc8c6
#
_cell.length_a   1.000
_cell.length_b   1.000
_cell.length_c   1.000
_cell.angle_alpha   90.00
_cell.angle_beta   90.00
_cell.angle_gamma   90.00
#
_symmetry.space_group_name_H-M   'P 1'
#
loop_
_entity.id
_entity.type
_entity.pdbx_description
1 polymer ?
#
loop_
_entity_poly.entity_id
_entity_poly.type
_entity_poly.pdbx_seq_one_letter_code
_entity_poly.pdbx_strand_id
1 'polypeptide(L)'
;MEDIQIGRYLDISRDRVFKNVFGKRANKDLLIALLNLVLDSMDIVDLEYLSGEFQGFDIGSRQSRMDLRVKTNAGTEVIVEVQVRDQHDFKDRAVYYAALPILEDVEAGRGRYMLRDRIIVSFLHFQLEHSEDAHWADECRSVYSLREKVTGEKLSDAINLVFVELGRFKKPLESLDNDLERFYFCLQHMGELPEIPDGMAESELMRRLFDVTEVESLPKEEKRKYYSYMTTERDIRNQIDFAVEQGEARGEARGRAEGRAEGQAEGEAKERLKAARNFKSLGVSVEIISKATGLSEVEIAAL
;
A
#
# COMPACT_ATOMS: atom_id res chain seq x y z
N MET A 1 -24.42 18.54 -6.10
CA MET A 1 -24.09 17.17 -5.66
C MET A 1 -23.81 16.42 -6.95
N GLU A 2 -22.56 16.17 -7.25
CA GLU A 2 -22.23 15.29 -8.38
C GLU A 2 -22.73 13.89 -8.02
N ASP A 3 -23.58 13.35 -8.87
CA ASP A 3 -24.07 11.98 -8.73
C ASP A 3 -22.88 11.03 -8.72
N ILE A 4 -22.89 10.05 -7.80
CA ILE A 4 -21.87 9.01 -7.77
C ILE A 4 -22.01 8.26 -9.08
N GLN A 5 -21.10 8.48 -10.00
CA GLN A 5 -21.03 7.71 -11.22
C GLN A 5 -20.46 6.33 -10.85
N ILE A 6 -21.37 5.42 -10.48
CA ILE A 6 -21.02 4.01 -10.25
C ILE A 6 -20.90 3.39 -11.63
N GLY A 7 -19.74 2.78 -11.90
CA GLY A 7 -19.48 2.08 -13.14
C GLY A 7 -20.42 0.87 -13.33
N ARG A 8 -20.41 0.32 -14.52
CA ARG A 8 -21.18 -0.89 -14.86
C ARG A 8 -20.78 -2.09 -14.03
N TYR A 9 -19.49 -2.17 -13.65
CA TYR A 9 -18.90 -3.29 -12.91
C TYR A 9 -18.50 -2.89 -11.50
N LEU A 10 -18.43 -3.87 -10.61
CA LEU A 10 -17.95 -3.70 -9.26
C LEU A 10 -16.47 -3.27 -9.26
N ASP A 11 -16.14 -2.29 -8.43
CA ASP A 11 -14.73 -1.90 -8.19
C ASP A 11 -14.04 -2.93 -7.29
N ILE A 12 -13.47 -3.96 -7.91
CA ILE A 12 -12.77 -5.05 -7.21
C ILE A 12 -11.41 -4.63 -6.62
N SER A 13 -10.97 -3.39 -6.83
CA SER A 13 -9.82 -2.81 -6.14
C SER A 13 -10.04 -2.69 -4.64
N ARG A 14 -11.31 -2.63 -4.20
CA ARG A 14 -11.68 -2.44 -2.80
C ARG A 14 -11.69 -3.76 -2.06
N ASP A 15 -11.03 -3.81 -0.90
CA ASP A 15 -10.92 -4.99 -0.04
C ASP A 15 -12.26 -5.69 0.19
N ARG A 16 -13.28 -4.91 0.59
CA ARG A 16 -14.62 -5.44 0.84
C ARG A 16 -15.29 -6.00 -0.41
N VAL A 17 -15.11 -5.36 -1.57
CA VAL A 17 -15.67 -5.80 -2.85
C VAL A 17 -14.93 -7.04 -3.32
N PHE A 18 -13.60 -7.03 -3.28
CA PHE A 18 -12.75 -8.19 -3.58
C PHE A 18 -13.20 -9.42 -2.79
N LYS A 19 -13.32 -9.28 -1.47
CA LYS A 19 -13.80 -10.33 -0.58
C LYS A 19 -15.19 -10.83 -0.93
N ASN A 20 -16.10 -9.93 -1.31
CA ASN A 20 -17.46 -10.30 -1.70
C ASN A 20 -17.52 -11.03 -3.04
N VAL A 21 -16.62 -10.75 -3.97
CA VAL A 21 -16.53 -11.44 -5.26
C VAL A 21 -15.81 -12.77 -5.11
N PHE A 22 -14.57 -12.75 -4.64
CA PHE A 22 -13.69 -13.94 -4.59
C PHE A 22 -13.91 -14.83 -3.37
N GLY A 23 -14.55 -14.33 -2.32
CA GLY A 23 -14.90 -15.10 -1.12
C GLY A 23 -16.22 -15.89 -1.22
N LYS A 24 -17.00 -15.70 -2.29
CA LYS A 24 -18.20 -16.49 -2.53
C LYS A 24 -17.84 -17.87 -3.06
N ARG A 25 -18.42 -18.94 -2.47
CA ARG A 25 -18.22 -20.32 -2.95
C ARG A 25 -18.62 -20.50 -4.42
N ALA A 26 -19.61 -19.74 -4.91
CA ALA A 26 -20.05 -19.77 -6.30
C ALA A 26 -19.00 -19.23 -7.29
N ASN A 27 -18.02 -18.47 -6.80
CA ASN A 27 -16.95 -17.85 -7.59
C ASN A 27 -15.56 -18.46 -7.24
N LYS A 28 -15.54 -19.67 -6.66
CA LYS A 28 -14.31 -20.34 -6.26
C LYS A 28 -13.37 -20.57 -7.45
N ASP A 29 -13.92 -20.83 -8.61
CA ASP A 29 -13.25 -20.94 -9.90
C ASP A 29 -12.38 -19.71 -10.23
N LEU A 30 -12.92 -18.50 -10.01
CA LEU A 30 -12.19 -17.24 -10.23
C LEU A 30 -11.01 -17.06 -9.26
N LEU A 31 -11.20 -17.43 -7.99
CA LEU A 31 -10.11 -17.35 -7.01
C LEU A 31 -8.99 -18.35 -7.33
N ILE A 32 -9.36 -19.59 -7.70
CA ILE A 32 -8.39 -20.61 -8.14
C ILE A 32 -7.60 -20.11 -9.35
N ALA A 33 -8.29 -19.56 -10.37
CA ALA A 33 -7.64 -19.04 -11.55
C ALA A 33 -6.68 -17.88 -11.22
N LEU A 34 -7.12 -16.92 -10.42
CA LEU A 34 -6.28 -15.80 -9.97
C LEU A 34 -5.03 -16.30 -9.23
N LEU A 35 -5.19 -17.22 -8.28
CA LEU A 35 -4.06 -17.75 -7.53
C LEU A 35 -3.09 -18.54 -8.43
N ASN A 36 -3.59 -19.34 -9.37
CA ASN A 36 -2.73 -20.05 -10.32
C ASN A 36 -1.96 -19.10 -11.27
N LEU A 37 -2.56 -17.96 -11.65
CA LEU A 37 -1.89 -16.95 -12.45
C LEU A 37 -0.80 -16.20 -11.65
N VAL A 38 -1.03 -15.95 -10.37
CA VAL A 38 -0.09 -15.19 -9.52
C VAL A 38 1.01 -16.09 -8.95
N LEU A 39 0.69 -17.37 -8.69
CA LEU A 39 1.57 -18.37 -8.06
C LEU A 39 2.03 -19.41 -9.09
N ASP A 40 2.80 -18.99 -10.08
CA ASP A 40 3.23 -19.77 -11.27
C ASP A 40 3.65 -21.23 -11.01
N SER A 41 4.07 -21.55 -9.79
CA SER A 41 4.58 -22.88 -9.42
C SER A 41 3.53 -23.78 -8.76
N MET A 42 2.27 -23.32 -8.65
CA MET A 42 1.20 -24.07 -8.00
C MET A 42 0.17 -24.53 -9.02
N ASP A 43 -0.29 -25.78 -8.85
CA ASP A 43 -1.43 -26.34 -9.60
C ASP A 43 -2.60 -26.50 -8.61
N ILE A 44 -3.30 -25.40 -8.36
CA ILE A 44 -4.46 -25.37 -7.48
C ILE A 44 -5.68 -25.83 -8.28
N VAL A 45 -6.18 -27.01 -7.98
CA VAL A 45 -7.39 -27.57 -8.62
C VAL A 45 -8.63 -27.43 -7.73
N ASP A 46 -8.43 -27.26 -6.42
CA ASP A 46 -9.51 -27.01 -5.45
C ASP A 46 -9.00 -26.24 -4.24
N LEU A 47 -9.91 -25.57 -3.51
CA LEU A 47 -9.60 -24.88 -2.27
C LEU A 47 -10.77 -24.92 -1.28
N GLU A 48 -10.45 -24.78 0.00
CA GLU A 48 -11.38 -24.65 1.11
C GLU A 48 -11.22 -23.24 1.73
N TYR A 49 -12.34 -22.52 1.91
CA TYR A 49 -12.34 -21.24 2.63
C TYR A 49 -12.22 -21.48 4.12
N LEU A 50 -11.26 -20.79 4.75
CA LEU A 50 -11.02 -20.80 6.19
C LEU A 50 -11.52 -19.50 6.83
N SER A 51 -11.65 -19.50 8.16
CA SER A 51 -11.90 -18.25 8.90
C SER A 51 -10.70 -17.32 8.79
N GLY A 52 -10.93 -16.07 8.42
CA GLY A 52 -9.91 -15.03 8.41
C GLY A 52 -9.81 -14.27 9.74
N GLU A 53 -10.57 -14.66 10.76
CA GLU A 53 -10.58 -13.98 12.06
C GLU A 53 -9.64 -14.68 13.04
N PHE A 54 -8.69 -13.94 13.59
CA PHE A 54 -7.80 -14.39 14.65
C PHE A 54 -8.14 -13.67 15.93
N GLN A 55 -8.42 -14.45 16.98
CA GLN A 55 -8.55 -13.90 18.32
C GLN A 55 -7.15 -13.75 18.92
N GLY A 56 -6.84 -12.57 19.41
CA GLY A 56 -5.58 -12.37 20.12
C GLY A 56 -5.55 -13.16 21.43
N PHE A 57 -4.35 -13.48 21.90
CA PHE A 57 -4.10 -14.31 23.08
C PHE A 57 -4.53 -13.68 24.42
N ASP A 58 -4.73 -12.34 24.48
CA ASP A 58 -5.10 -11.63 25.70
C ASP A 58 -6.27 -10.66 25.50
N ILE A 59 -6.97 -10.36 26.62
CA ILE A 59 -7.99 -9.30 26.71
C ILE A 59 -7.29 -7.97 26.44
N GLY A 60 -7.38 -7.48 25.21
CA GLY A 60 -6.71 -6.26 24.75
C GLY A 60 -5.77 -6.47 23.57
N SER A 61 -5.49 -7.71 23.19
CA SER A 61 -4.75 -7.98 21.96
C SER A 61 -5.59 -7.61 20.73
N ARG A 62 -4.91 -7.07 19.73
CA ARG A 62 -5.53 -6.58 18.48
C ARG A 62 -6.19 -7.77 17.75
N GLN A 63 -7.49 -7.71 17.55
CA GLN A 63 -8.16 -8.65 16.65
C GLN A 63 -7.63 -8.38 15.22
N SER A 64 -7.09 -9.41 14.60
CA SER A 64 -6.63 -9.32 13.22
C SER A 64 -7.62 -10.02 12.31
N ARG A 65 -7.99 -9.36 11.23
CA ARG A 65 -8.91 -9.87 10.22
C ARG A 65 -8.23 -9.85 8.88
N MET A 66 -8.09 -11.03 8.29
CA MET A 66 -7.57 -11.22 6.94
C MET A 66 -8.71 -11.16 5.92
N ASP A 67 -8.42 -10.69 4.71
CA ASP A 67 -9.46 -10.55 3.68
C ASP A 67 -9.97 -11.91 3.22
N LEU A 68 -9.11 -12.75 2.68
CA LEU A 68 -9.43 -14.12 2.33
C LEU A 68 -8.36 -15.07 2.85
N ARG A 69 -8.79 -16.18 3.41
CA ARG A 69 -7.93 -17.26 3.87
C ARG A 69 -8.45 -18.57 3.30
N VAL A 70 -7.62 -19.29 2.59
CA VAL A 70 -7.99 -20.54 1.94
C VAL A 70 -6.91 -21.62 2.14
N LYS A 71 -7.33 -22.87 2.04
CA LYS A 71 -6.43 -24.02 2.03
C LYS A 71 -6.58 -24.74 0.70
N THR A 72 -5.48 -24.95 0.01
CA THR A 72 -5.45 -25.64 -1.27
C THR A 72 -5.61 -27.16 -1.12
N ASN A 73 -5.87 -27.85 -2.22
CA ASN A 73 -5.89 -29.31 -2.28
C ASN A 73 -4.56 -29.95 -1.85
N ALA A 74 -3.43 -29.28 -2.04
CA ALA A 74 -2.11 -29.71 -1.56
C ALA A 74 -1.87 -29.48 -0.05
N GLY A 75 -2.79 -28.80 0.63
CA GLY A 75 -2.67 -28.48 2.06
C GLY A 75 -1.99 -27.15 2.36
N THR A 76 -1.47 -26.45 1.36
CA THR A 76 -0.89 -25.12 1.50
C THR A 76 -1.97 -24.12 1.88
N GLU A 77 -1.68 -23.28 2.86
CA GLU A 77 -2.55 -22.20 3.25
C GLU A 77 -2.19 -20.92 2.46
N VAL A 78 -3.18 -20.32 1.82
CA VAL A 78 -3.02 -19.07 1.09
C VAL A 78 -3.89 -17.99 1.72
N ILE A 79 -3.27 -16.88 2.03
CA ILE A 79 -3.93 -15.67 2.52
C ILE A 79 -3.84 -14.63 1.42
N VAL A 80 -4.97 -14.03 1.06
CA VAL A 80 -5.04 -12.98 0.04
C VAL A 80 -5.49 -11.69 0.69
N GLU A 81 -4.73 -10.62 0.48
CA GLU A 81 -4.96 -9.28 0.99
C GLU A 81 -5.01 -8.28 -0.15
N VAL A 82 -5.90 -7.30 -0.09
CA VAL A 82 -5.95 -6.17 -1.02
C VAL A 82 -5.77 -4.87 -0.24
N GLN A 83 -4.77 -4.08 -0.63
CA GLN A 83 -4.45 -2.84 0.06
C GLN A 83 -4.47 -1.67 -0.91
N VAL A 84 -5.42 -0.76 -0.72
CA VAL A 84 -5.61 0.40 -1.60
C VAL A 84 -4.70 1.56 -1.21
N ARG A 85 -4.40 1.70 0.08
CA ARG A 85 -3.63 2.82 0.63
C ARG A 85 -2.31 2.34 1.18
N ASP A 86 -1.27 3.11 0.91
CA ASP A 86 0.03 2.90 1.53
C ASP A 86 -0.08 3.06 3.05
N GLN A 87 0.62 2.19 3.76
CA GLN A 87 0.75 2.20 5.21
C GLN A 87 2.22 2.00 5.55
N HIS A 88 2.79 2.92 6.29
CA HIS A 88 4.21 2.89 6.66
C HIS A 88 4.69 1.58 7.29
N ASP A 89 3.77 0.84 7.91
CA ASP A 89 4.05 -0.44 8.59
C ASP A 89 3.63 -1.68 7.77
N PHE A 90 3.36 -1.53 6.46
CA PHE A 90 2.81 -2.63 5.66
C PHE A 90 3.72 -3.87 5.65
N LYS A 91 5.05 -3.70 5.48
CA LYS A 91 6.00 -4.83 5.45
C LYS A 91 6.00 -5.60 6.78
N ASP A 92 6.01 -4.88 7.90
CA ASP A 92 5.95 -5.49 9.24
C ASP A 92 4.61 -6.18 9.48
N ARG A 93 3.52 -5.58 9.01
CA ARG A 93 2.18 -6.16 9.10
C ARG A 93 2.05 -7.44 8.26
N ALA A 94 2.63 -7.50 7.08
CA ALA A 94 2.62 -8.70 6.25
C ALA A 94 3.35 -9.86 6.94
N VAL A 95 4.50 -9.59 7.56
CA VAL A 95 5.23 -10.58 8.38
C VAL A 95 4.41 -11.01 9.59
N TYR A 96 3.77 -10.07 10.28
CA TYR A 96 2.89 -10.36 11.42
C TYR A 96 1.72 -11.26 11.01
N TYR A 97 1.06 -10.98 9.89
CA TYR A 97 -0.03 -11.81 9.37
C TYR A 97 0.43 -13.21 8.95
N ALA A 98 1.66 -13.34 8.46
CA ALA A 98 2.26 -14.63 8.19
C ALA A 98 2.50 -15.47 9.45
N ALA A 99 2.80 -14.81 10.57
CA ALA A 99 3.09 -15.46 11.83
C ALA A 99 1.82 -15.93 12.58
N LEU A 100 0.68 -15.25 12.43
CA LEU A 100 -0.55 -15.56 13.15
C LEU A 100 -1.01 -17.02 12.97
N PRO A 101 -1.13 -17.57 11.75
CA PRO A 101 -1.55 -18.96 11.56
C PRO A 101 -0.52 -19.99 12.07
N ILE A 102 0.75 -19.60 12.25
CA ILE A 102 1.77 -20.48 12.82
C ILE A 102 1.41 -20.84 14.26
N LEU A 103 0.83 -19.90 15.00
CA LEU A 103 0.41 -20.12 16.39
C LEU A 103 -0.70 -21.17 16.49
N GLU A 104 -1.64 -21.20 15.51
CA GLU A 104 -2.68 -22.25 15.44
C GLU A 104 -2.09 -23.65 15.23
N ASP A 105 -1.03 -23.78 14.44
CA ASP A 105 -0.35 -25.06 14.24
C ASP A 105 0.29 -25.59 15.53
N VAL A 106 0.86 -24.69 16.33
CA VAL A 106 1.53 -25.03 17.60
C VAL A 106 0.52 -25.39 18.67
N GLU A 107 -0.60 -24.68 18.78
CA GLU A 107 -1.65 -24.95 19.77
C GLU A 107 -2.38 -26.30 19.54
N ALA A 108 -2.44 -26.76 18.29
CA ALA A 108 -3.00 -28.07 17.97
C ALA A 108 -2.24 -29.27 18.60
N GLY A 109 -1.14 -29.02 19.32
CA GLY A 109 -0.56 -29.81 20.40
C GLY A 109 -0.27 -31.28 20.13
N ARG A 110 0.59 -31.61 19.15
CA ARG A 110 1.06 -33.00 18.93
C ARG A 110 2.55 -33.21 19.17
N GLY A 111 3.16 -32.41 20.05
CA GLY A 111 4.53 -32.63 20.51
C GLY A 111 5.66 -32.49 19.45
N ARG A 112 5.33 -32.17 18.23
CA ARG A 112 6.27 -31.88 17.14
C ARG A 112 5.88 -30.60 16.45
N TYR A 113 6.86 -29.74 16.17
CA TYR A 113 6.65 -28.56 15.35
C TYR A 113 6.47 -29.00 13.89
N MET A 114 5.22 -29.05 13.42
CA MET A 114 4.86 -29.32 12.04
C MET A 114 4.12 -28.09 11.49
N LEU A 115 4.89 -27.18 10.94
CA LEU A 115 4.32 -25.98 10.31
C LEU A 115 3.82 -26.32 8.90
N ARG A 116 2.67 -25.75 8.55
CA ARG A 116 2.14 -25.85 7.18
C ARG A 116 2.82 -24.84 6.28
N ASP A 117 2.90 -25.17 5.00
CA ASP A 117 3.31 -24.21 3.98
C ASP A 117 2.28 -23.09 3.86
N ARG A 118 2.76 -21.84 3.85
CA ARG A 118 1.90 -20.66 3.77
C ARG A 118 2.41 -19.67 2.75
N ILE A 119 1.45 -19.07 2.06
CA ILE A 119 1.71 -18.01 1.10
C ILE A 119 0.74 -16.87 1.41
N ILE A 120 1.29 -15.66 1.56
CA ILE A 120 0.50 -14.43 1.65
C ILE A 120 0.66 -13.70 0.34
N VAL A 121 -0.45 -13.56 -0.39
CA VAL A 121 -0.53 -12.79 -1.62
C VAL A 121 -1.15 -11.43 -1.30
N SER A 122 -0.41 -10.36 -1.51
CA SER A 122 -0.90 -9.00 -1.27
C SER A 122 -0.93 -8.20 -2.56
N PHE A 123 -2.12 -7.76 -2.96
CA PHE A 123 -2.32 -6.84 -4.08
C PHE A 123 -2.28 -5.40 -3.55
N LEU A 124 -1.26 -4.64 -3.98
CA LEU A 124 -0.95 -3.30 -3.49
C LEU A 124 -1.21 -2.27 -4.57
N HIS A 125 -2.12 -1.33 -4.32
CA HIS A 125 -2.39 -0.22 -5.24
C HIS A 125 -1.36 0.92 -5.15
N PHE A 126 -0.31 0.72 -4.37
CA PHE A 126 0.83 1.61 -4.19
C PHE A 126 2.14 0.89 -4.52
N GLN A 127 3.25 1.58 -4.43
CA GLN A 127 4.59 1.04 -4.60
C GLN A 127 5.27 0.98 -3.24
N LEU A 128 5.94 -0.14 -2.97
CA LEU A 128 6.81 -0.26 -1.80
C LEU A 128 8.14 0.45 -2.07
N GLU A 129 8.73 0.97 -0.99
CA GLU A 129 10.12 1.41 -1.05
C GLU A 129 11.04 0.21 -1.20
N HIS A 130 11.79 0.18 -2.29
CA HIS A 130 12.85 -0.77 -2.57
C HIS A 130 14.21 -0.06 -2.58
N SER A 131 15.31 -0.84 -2.50
CA SER A 131 16.65 -0.31 -2.76
C SER A 131 16.73 0.23 -4.20
N GLU A 132 17.61 1.21 -4.44
CA GLU A 132 17.79 1.89 -5.75
C GLU A 132 18.26 0.98 -6.90
N ASP A 133 18.30 -0.34 -6.71
CA ASP A 133 18.64 -1.28 -7.76
C ASP A 133 17.63 -1.21 -8.89
N ALA A 134 18.09 -0.87 -10.09
CA ALA A 134 17.29 -0.70 -11.31
C ALA A 134 16.42 -1.93 -11.67
N HIS A 135 16.71 -3.08 -11.08
CA HIS A 135 15.99 -4.33 -11.27
C HIS A 135 14.49 -4.27 -10.91
N TRP A 136 14.11 -3.42 -9.95
CA TRP A 136 12.71 -3.28 -9.52
C TRP A 136 11.85 -2.38 -10.42
N ALA A 137 12.44 -1.69 -11.40
CA ALA A 137 11.73 -0.69 -12.18
C ALA A 137 10.58 -1.26 -13.02
N ASP A 138 10.75 -2.48 -13.55
CA ASP A 138 9.83 -3.10 -14.51
C ASP A 138 9.02 -4.28 -13.93
N GLU A 139 9.34 -4.72 -12.71
CA GLU A 139 8.66 -5.85 -12.07
C GLU A 139 7.61 -5.39 -11.06
N CYS A 140 6.35 -5.81 -11.26
CA CYS A 140 5.28 -5.53 -10.31
C CYS A 140 5.09 -6.64 -9.27
N ARG A 141 5.74 -7.81 -9.42
CA ARG A 141 5.63 -8.95 -8.50
C ARG A 141 6.96 -9.25 -7.83
N SER A 142 6.94 -9.37 -6.51
CA SER A 142 8.09 -9.81 -5.71
C SER A 142 7.72 -10.98 -4.82
N VAL A 143 8.68 -11.89 -4.61
CA VAL A 143 8.51 -13.09 -3.78
C VAL A 143 9.58 -13.11 -2.70
N TYR A 144 9.16 -13.17 -1.45
CA TYR A 144 10.02 -13.28 -0.28
C TYR A 144 9.80 -14.64 0.39
N SER A 145 10.89 -15.29 0.80
CA SER A 145 10.87 -16.59 1.47
C SER A 145 12.01 -16.71 2.48
N LEU A 146 11.89 -17.68 3.39
CA LEU A 146 12.92 -17.96 4.38
C LEU A 146 14.08 -18.73 3.75
N ARG A 147 15.20 -18.06 3.52
CA ARG A 147 16.39 -18.64 2.87
C ARG A 147 17.67 -18.26 3.60
N GLU A 148 18.67 -19.14 3.51
CA GLU A 148 20.04 -18.83 3.90
C GLU A 148 20.57 -17.69 3.00
N LYS A 149 21.21 -16.70 3.61
CA LYS A 149 21.54 -15.43 2.95
C LYS A 149 22.62 -15.55 1.86
N VAL A 150 23.54 -16.51 1.98
CA VAL A 150 24.69 -16.63 1.07
C VAL A 150 24.42 -17.65 -0.04
N THR A 151 23.90 -18.82 0.33
CA THR A 151 23.67 -19.93 -0.59
C THR A 151 22.31 -19.89 -1.27
N GLY A 152 21.34 -19.14 -0.71
CA GLY A 152 19.97 -19.16 -1.14
C GLY A 152 19.21 -20.44 -0.77
N GLU A 153 19.79 -21.34 0.02
CA GLU A 153 19.16 -22.58 0.45
C GLU A 153 17.86 -22.28 1.23
N LYS A 154 16.79 -22.96 0.84
CA LYS A 154 15.48 -22.78 1.46
C LYS A 154 15.48 -23.38 2.89
N LEU A 155 15.16 -22.57 3.89
CA LEU A 155 15.01 -23.00 5.27
C LEU A 155 13.66 -23.67 5.52
N SER A 156 12.56 -23.05 5.04
CA SER A 156 11.19 -23.49 5.30
C SER A 156 10.21 -22.83 4.31
N ASP A 157 9.10 -23.50 4.03
CA ASP A 157 7.95 -22.95 3.31
C ASP A 157 6.85 -22.42 4.24
N ALA A 158 7.10 -22.37 5.55
CA ALA A 158 6.11 -21.90 6.52
C ALA A 158 5.74 -20.43 6.34
N ILE A 159 6.60 -19.62 5.70
CA ILE A 159 6.34 -18.22 5.37
C ILE A 159 6.86 -17.93 3.96
N ASN A 160 5.94 -17.59 3.06
CA ASN A 160 6.23 -17.01 1.75
C ASN A 160 5.33 -15.79 1.56
N LEU A 161 5.91 -14.66 1.13
CA LEU A 161 5.16 -13.43 0.86
C LEU A 161 5.27 -13.13 -0.64
N VAL A 162 4.15 -12.93 -1.28
CA VAL A 162 4.04 -12.53 -2.69
C VAL A 162 3.38 -11.16 -2.73
N PHE A 163 4.13 -10.14 -3.09
CA PHE A 163 3.60 -8.79 -3.26
C PHE A 163 3.41 -8.50 -4.74
N VAL A 164 2.22 -8.06 -5.09
CA VAL A 164 1.86 -7.58 -6.42
C VAL A 164 1.60 -6.09 -6.31
N GLU A 165 2.62 -5.30 -6.69
CA GLU A 165 2.59 -3.85 -6.64
C GLU A 165 1.89 -3.30 -7.89
N LEU A 166 0.55 -3.31 -7.88
CA LEU A 166 -0.26 -2.78 -8.98
C LEU A 166 0.10 -1.32 -9.32
N GLY A 167 0.58 -0.55 -8.33
CA GLY A 167 1.10 0.79 -8.56
C GLY A 167 2.26 0.87 -9.57
N ARG A 168 2.98 -0.24 -9.82
CA ARG A 168 4.04 -0.38 -10.85
C ARG A 168 3.51 -0.88 -12.19
N PHE A 169 2.38 -1.57 -12.22
CA PHE A 169 1.77 -2.06 -13.45
C PHE A 169 1.20 -0.88 -14.27
N LYS A 170 1.81 -0.59 -15.42
CA LYS A 170 1.47 0.58 -16.26
C LYS A 170 1.14 0.20 -17.70
N LYS A 171 0.97 -1.10 -17.98
CA LYS A 171 0.58 -1.53 -19.34
C LYS A 171 -0.79 -0.99 -19.71
N PRO A 172 -0.93 -0.32 -20.85
CA PRO A 172 -2.23 0.12 -21.35
C PRO A 172 -3.04 -1.11 -21.84
N LEU A 173 -4.35 -0.92 -21.92
CA LEU A 173 -5.31 -1.99 -22.25
C LEU A 173 -4.95 -2.74 -23.54
N GLU A 174 -4.47 -2.01 -24.55
CA GLU A 174 -4.16 -2.55 -25.88
C GLU A 174 -2.89 -3.42 -25.91
N SER A 175 -2.12 -3.39 -24.82
CA SER A 175 -0.82 -4.10 -24.71
C SER A 175 -0.88 -5.27 -23.72
N LEU A 176 -2.06 -5.71 -23.31
CA LEU A 176 -2.23 -6.83 -22.37
C LEU A 176 -2.12 -8.16 -23.09
N ASP A 177 -1.04 -8.91 -22.82
CA ASP A 177 -0.69 -10.12 -23.56
C ASP A 177 -1.33 -11.40 -23.00
N ASN A 178 -1.66 -11.43 -21.69
CA ASN A 178 -2.12 -12.64 -21.01
C ASN A 178 -3.15 -12.33 -19.92
N ASP A 179 -3.78 -13.37 -19.37
CA ASP A 179 -4.83 -13.24 -18.37
C ASP A 179 -4.34 -12.68 -17.03
N LEU A 180 -3.07 -12.88 -16.66
CA LEU A 180 -2.51 -12.27 -15.45
C LEU A 180 -2.49 -10.74 -15.57
N GLU A 181 -2.02 -10.22 -16.69
CA GLU A 181 -2.00 -8.77 -16.96
C GLU A 181 -3.40 -8.20 -17.07
N ARG A 182 -4.35 -8.93 -17.68
CA ARG A 182 -5.76 -8.56 -17.72
C ARG A 182 -6.36 -8.52 -16.32
N PHE A 183 -6.03 -9.45 -15.43
CA PHE A 183 -6.43 -9.39 -14.03
C PHE A 183 -5.85 -8.18 -13.30
N TYR A 184 -4.56 -7.87 -13.49
CA TYR A 184 -3.94 -6.69 -12.88
C TYR A 184 -4.62 -5.41 -13.36
N PHE A 185 -4.93 -5.32 -14.64
CA PHE A 185 -5.69 -4.20 -15.20
C PHE A 185 -7.10 -4.10 -14.59
N CYS A 186 -7.82 -5.21 -14.49
CA CYS A 186 -9.14 -5.25 -13.86
C CYS A 186 -9.09 -4.86 -12.38
N LEU A 187 -8.06 -5.30 -11.62
CA LEU A 187 -7.86 -4.89 -10.23
C LEU A 187 -7.63 -3.38 -10.07
N GLN A 188 -7.15 -2.69 -11.13
CA GLN A 188 -6.95 -1.25 -11.10
C GLN A 188 -8.16 -0.46 -11.63
N HIS A 189 -8.82 -0.94 -12.68
CA HIS A 189 -9.70 -0.12 -13.52
C HIS A 189 -11.12 -0.68 -13.72
N MET A 190 -11.44 -1.89 -13.24
CA MET A 190 -12.73 -2.54 -13.57
C MET A 190 -13.95 -1.67 -13.25
N GLY A 191 -13.94 -0.96 -12.12
CA GLY A 191 -15.02 -0.07 -11.72
C GLY A 191 -15.27 1.12 -12.66
N GLU A 192 -14.33 1.42 -13.56
CA GLU A 192 -14.38 2.54 -14.50
C GLU A 192 -14.77 2.10 -15.92
N LEU A 193 -14.77 0.77 -16.18
CA LEU A 193 -15.04 0.24 -17.52
C LEU A 193 -16.55 0.32 -17.87
N PRO A 194 -16.92 0.88 -19.02
CA PRO A 194 -18.30 0.93 -19.47
C PRO A 194 -18.79 -0.41 -20.07
N GLU A 195 -17.86 -1.21 -20.59
CA GLU A 195 -18.13 -2.51 -21.22
C GLU A 195 -16.88 -3.41 -21.13
N ILE A 196 -17.04 -4.68 -21.48
CA ILE A 196 -15.91 -5.62 -21.56
C ILE A 196 -15.04 -5.22 -22.76
N PRO A 197 -13.74 -4.94 -22.55
CA PRO A 197 -12.84 -4.65 -23.67
C PRO A 197 -12.71 -5.85 -24.62
N ASP A 198 -12.64 -5.59 -25.93
CA ASP A 198 -12.62 -6.64 -26.98
C ASP A 198 -11.55 -7.70 -26.71
N GLY A 199 -10.31 -7.32 -26.39
CA GLY A 199 -9.22 -8.26 -26.08
C GLY A 199 -9.43 -9.08 -24.82
N MET A 200 -10.34 -8.69 -23.91
CA MET A 200 -10.72 -9.46 -22.72
C MET A 200 -11.92 -10.37 -22.98
N ALA A 201 -12.80 -9.99 -23.91
CA ALA A 201 -13.99 -10.77 -24.26
C ALA A 201 -13.66 -12.14 -24.89
N GLU A 202 -12.45 -12.33 -25.38
CA GLU A 202 -11.97 -13.61 -25.94
C GLU A 202 -11.62 -14.62 -24.83
N SER A 203 -11.21 -14.16 -23.66
CA SER A 203 -10.90 -15.03 -22.52
C SER A 203 -12.16 -15.46 -21.79
N GLU A 204 -12.38 -16.76 -21.63
CA GLU A 204 -13.48 -17.33 -20.84
C GLU A 204 -13.40 -16.86 -19.37
N LEU A 205 -12.19 -16.81 -18.83
CA LEU A 205 -11.91 -16.37 -17.48
C LEU A 205 -12.31 -14.90 -17.28
N MET A 206 -11.93 -14.02 -18.20
CA MET A 206 -12.31 -12.61 -18.14
C MET A 206 -13.83 -12.43 -18.28
N ARG A 207 -14.48 -13.08 -19.25
CA ARG A 207 -15.95 -13.04 -19.36
C ARG A 207 -16.62 -13.45 -18.05
N ARG A 208 -16.17 -14.54 -17.43
CA ARG A 208 -16.69 -15.00 -16.14
C ARG A 208 -16.51 -13.98 -15.03
N LEU A 209 -15.35 -13.28 -15.00
CA LEU A 209 -15.09 -12.21 -14.04
C LEU A 209 -16.05 -11.02 -14.26
N PHE A 210 -16.22 -10.58 -15.49
CA PHE A 210 -17.12 -9.48 -15.82
C PHE A 210 -18.59 -9.84 -15.52
N ASP A 211 -19.03 -11.06 -15.80
CA ASP A 211 -20.40 -11.52 -15.50
C ASP A 211 -20.74 -11.42 -14.00
N VAL A 212 -19.80 -11.84 -13.12
CA VAL A 212 -20.06 -11.82 -11.67
C VAL A 212 -19.90 -10.45 -11.03
N THR A 213 -19.26 -9.54 -11.73
CA THR A 213 -19.02 -8.16 -11.26
C THR A 213 -20.02 -7.15 -11.84
N GLU A 214 -20.90 -7.55 -12.75
CA GLU A 214 -21.90 -6.64 -13.32
C GLU A 214 -22.90 -6.17 -12.25
N VAL A 215 -22.90 -4.87 -11.97
CA VAL A 215 -23.70 -4.27 -10.87
C VAL A 215 -25.20 -4.49 -11.07
N GLU A 216 -25.68 -4.39 -12.31
CA GLU A 216 -27.11 -4.56 -12.61
C GLU A 216 -27.60 -5.99 -12.38
N SER A 217 -26.71 -6.98 -12.47
CA SER A 217 -27.02 -8.40 -12.24
C SER A 217 -27.08 -8.77 -10.75
N LEU A 218 -26.67 -7.85 -9.86
CA LEU A 218 -26.68 -8.11 -8.42
C LEU A 218 -28.12 -8.13 -7.85
N PRO A 219 -28.37 -8.98 -6.83
CA PRO A 219 -29.58 -8.89 -6.03
C PRO A 219 -29.75 -7.48 -5.45
N LYS A 220 -30.99 -6.99 -5.39
CA LYS A 220 -31.30 -5.60 -4.96
C LYS A 220 -30.65 -5.22 -3.62
N GLU A 221 -30.57 -6.16 -2.69
CA GLU A 221 -29.95 -5.92 -1.38
C GLU A 221 -28.42 -5.79 -1.48
N GLU A 222 -27.76 -6.62 -2.29
CA GLU A 222 -26.31 -6.55 -2.51
C GLU A 222 -25.95 -5.25 -3.24
N LYS A 223 -26.73 -4.88 -4.26
CA LYS A 223 -26.60 -3.61 -4.98
C LYS A 223 -26.70 -2.41 -4.03
N ARG A 224 -27.69 -2.40 -3.14
CA ARG A 224 -27.84 -1.33 -2.14
C ARG A 224 -26.65 -1.27 -1.17
N LYS A 225 -26.14 -2.42 -0.71
CA LYS A 225 -24.95 -2.50 0.14
C LYS A 225 -23.71 -1.97 -0.57
N TYR A 226 -23.55 -2.30 -1.85
CA TYR A 226 -22.45 -1.80 -2.67
C TYR A 226 -22.50 -0.27 -2.81
N TYR A 227 -23.65 0.29 -3.17
CA TYR A 227 -23.82 1.73 -3.29
C TYR A 227 -23.53 2.47 -1.97
N SER A 228 -24.07 1.97 -0.86
CA SER A 228 -23.80 2.53 0.46
C SER A 228 -22.32 2.50 0.80
N TYR A 229 -21.64 1.41 0.49
CA TYR A 229 -20.20 1.26 0.72
C TYR A 229 -19.39 2.26 -0.12
N MET A 230 -19.67 2.37 -1.41
CA MET A 230 -18.98 3.30 -2.32
C MET A 230 -19.19 4.77 -1.91
N THR A 231 -20.37 5.13 -1.42
CA THR A 231 -20.65 6.47 -0.87
C THR A 231 -19.76 6.75 0.35
N THR A 232 -19.72 5.81 1.30
CA THR A 232 -18.90 5.96 2.51
C THR A 232 -17.41 6.07 2.18
N GLU A 233 -16.90 5.25 1.26
CA GLU A 233 -15.51 5.31 0.80
C GLU A 233 -15.16 6.66 0.17
N ARG A 234 -16.05 7.22 -0.63
CA ARG A 234 -15.89 8.56 -1.22
C ARG A 234 -15.84 9.64 -0.14
N ASP A 235 -16.74 9.58 0.82
CA ASP A 235 -16.80 10.57 1.90
C ASP A 235 -15.52 10.54 2.76
N ILE A 236 -15.01 9.36 3.06
CA ILE A 236 -13.73 9.19 3.76
C ILE A 236 -12.58 9.75 2.92
N ARG A 237 -12.55 9.47 1.61
CA ARG A 237 -11.51 9.99 0.71
C ARG A 237 -11.52 11.52 0.71
N ASN A 238 -12.68 12.13 0.51
CA ASN A 238 -12.83 13.59 0.51
C ASN A 238 -12.35 14.22 1.83
N GLN A 239 -12.61 13.56 2.97
CA GLN A 239 -12.13 14.05 4.28
C GLN A 239 -10.61 13.98 4.39
N ILE A 240 -10.00 12.91 3.88
CA ILE A 240 -8.54 12.74 3.88
C ILE A 240 -7.89 13.77 2.95
N ASP A 241 -8.39 13.91 1.72
CA ASP A 241 -7.88 14.87 0.74
C ASP A 241 -7.94 16.29 1.30
N PHE A 242 -9.06 16.66 1.93
CA PHE A 242 -9.18 17.95 2.62
C PHE A 242 -8.17 18.10 3.77
N ALA A 243 -7.95 17.04 4.56
CA ALA A 243 -6.98 17.10 5.66
C ALA A 243 -5.52 17.23 5.15
N VAL A 244 -5.20 16.57 4.04
CA VAL A 244 -3.88 16.68 3.37
C VAL A 244 -3.70 18.11 2.85
N GLU A 245 -4.66 18.66 2.11
CA GLU A 245 -4.60 20.03 1.59
C GLU A 245 -4.41 21.06 2.73
N GLN A 246 -5.16 20.89 3.82
CA GLN A 246 -4.99 21.75 5.02
C GLN A 246 -3.60 21.59 5.66
N GLY A 247 -3.06 20.38 5.68
CA GLY A 247 -1.72 20.09 6.19
C GLY A 247 -0.63 20.76 5.36
N GLU A 248 -0.71 20.64 4.04
CA GLU A 248 0.21 21.27 3.09
C GLU A 248 0.16 22.79 3.18
N ALA A 249 -1.04 23.40 3.21
CA ALA A 249 -1.20 24.85 3.35
C ALA A 249 -0.58 25.38 4.65
N ARG A 250 -0.77 24.65 5.77
CA ARG A 250 -0.15 25.01 7.06
C ARG A 250 1.37 24.84 7.03
N GLY A 251 1.87 23.75 6.43
CA GLY A 251 3.31 23.50 6.26
C GLY A 251 3.98 24.59 5.44
N GLU A 252 3.38 24.98 4.32
CA GLU A 252 3.87 26.04 3.45
C GLU A 252 3.87 27.42 4.17
N ALA A 253 2.79 27.74 4.87
CA ALA A 253 2.70 28.99 5.62
C ALA A 253 3.77 29.07 6.73
N ARG A 254 4.00 27.95 7.43
CA ARG A 254 5.04 27.83 8.46
C ARG A 254 6.44 27.97 7.86
N GLY A 255 6.74 27.22 6.80
CA GLY A 255 8.03 27.29 6.12
C GLY A 255 8.35 28.69 5.58
N ARG A 256 7.34 29.39 5.01
CA ARG A 256 7.50 30.80 4.59
C ARG A 256 7.76 31.73 5.76
N ALA A 257 7.10 31.53 6.91
CA ALA A 257 7.32 32.37 8.09
C ALA A 257 8.71 32.14 8.69
N GLU A 258 9.14 30.89 8.84
CA GLU A 258 10.45 30.51 9.33
C GLU A 258 11.57 31.05 8.39
N GLY A 259 11.46 30.83 7.07
CA GLY A 259 12.44 31.34 6.12
C GLY A 259 12.53 32.86 6.06
N ARG A 260 11.41 33.59 6.27
CA ARG A 260 11.46 35.06 6.41
C ARG A 260 12.17 35.50 7.68
N ALA A 261 11.90 34.83 8.80
CA ALA A 261 12.54 35.16 10.08
C ALA A 261 14.05 34.89 10.02
N GLU A 262 14.46 33.74 9.46
CA GLU A 262 15.89 33.42 9.26
C GLU A 262 16.58 34.40 8.31
N GLY A 263 15.97 34.69 7.16
CA GLY A 263 16.52 35.66 6.21
C GLY A 263 16.65 37.07 6.79
N GLN A 264 15.70 37.52 7.63
CA GLN A 264 15.77 38.78 8.32
C GLN A 264 16.92 38.77 9.33
N ALA A 265 17.02 37.71 10.16
CA ALA A 265 18.10 37.59 11.16
C ALA A 265 19.49 37.58 10.51
N GLU A 266 19.66 36.81 9.39
CA GLU A 266 20.91 36.84 8.63
C GLU A 266 21.21 38.21 8.02
N GLY A 267 20.20 38.88 7.45
CA GLY A 267 20.33 40.24 6.92
C GLY A 267 20.81 41.21 7.97
N GLU A 268 20.14 41.25 9.14
CA GLU A 268 20.54 42.10 10.27
C GLU A 268 21.97 41.79 10.76
N ALA A 269 22.35 40.50 10.84
CA ALA A 269 23.70 40.10 11.23
C ALA A 269 24.75 40.60 10.23
N LYS A 270 24.49 40.48 8.92
CA LYS A 270 25.37 40.99 7.86
C LYS A 270 25.52 42.51 7.90
N GLU A 271 24.43 43.23 8.12
CA GLU A 271 24.46 44.69 8.25
C GLU A 271 25.24 45.15 9.50
N ARG A 272 25.09 44.47 10.64
CA ARG A 272 25.87 44.73 11.87
C ARG A 272 27.37 44.55 11.62
N LEU A 273 27.75 43.45 10.97
CA LEU A 273 29.16 43.19 10.62
C LEU A 273 29.71 44.23 9.66
N LYS A 274 28.95 44.62 8.64
CA LYS A 274 29.32 45.67 7.69
C LYS A 274 29.49 47.04 8.38
N ALA A 275 28.59 47.41 9.24
CA ALA A 275 28.68 48.63 10.06
C ALA A 275 29.92 48.62 10.95
N ALA A 276 30.19 47.47 11.63
CA ALA A 276 31.37 47.33 12.49
C ALA A 276 32.70 47.48 11.70
N ARG A 277 32.81 46.90 10.51
CA ARG A 277 33.98 47.07 9.63
C ARG A 277 34.17 48.50 9.22
N ASN A 278 33.09 49.22 8.86
CA ASN A 278 33.16 50.61 8.46
C ASN A 278 33.64 51.51 9.63
N PHE A 279 33.08 51.31 10.81
CA PHE A 279 33.52 52.06 12.00
C PHE A 279 34.98 51.79 12.38
N LYS A 280 35.40 50.49 12.28
CA LYS A 280 36.80 50.14 12.51
C LYS A 280 37.75 50.80 11.54
N SER A 281 37.38 50.89 10.23
CA SER A 281 38.18 51.55 9.19
C SER A 281 38.28 53.09 9.40
N LEU A 282 37.28 53.68 10.06
CA LEU A 282 37.26 55.10 10.45
C LEU A 282 37.98 55.40 11.77
N GLY A 283 38.59 54.39 12.41
CA GLY A 283 39.35 54.60 13.64
C GLY A 283 38.51 54.73 14.88
N VAL A 284 37.22 54.35 14.87
CA VAL A 284 36.37 54.38 16.03
C VAL A 284 36.82 53.31 17.06
N SER A 285 36.78 53.62 18.34
CA SER A 285 37.21 52.68 19.39
C SER A 285 36.32 51.45 19.45
N VAL A 286 36.92 50.26 19.76
CA VAL A 286 36.23 48.95 19.84
C VAL A 286 35.04 49.03 20.82
N GLU A 287 35.17 49.74 21.90
CA GLU A 287 34.08 49.91 22.91
C GLU A 287 32.84 50.62 22.30
N ILE A 288 33.06 51.65 21.49
CA ILE A 288 31.97 52.37 20.81
C ILE A 288 31.33 51.51 19.74
N ILE A 289 32.14 50.77 18.96
CA ILE A 289 31.66 49.85 17.92
C ILE A 289 30.81 48.75 18.55
N SER A 290 31.23 48.18 19.65
CA SER A 290 30.47 47.16 20.39
C SER A 290 29.11 47.69 20.86
N LYS A 291 29.07 48.89 21.46
CA LYS A 291 27.81 49.51 21.89
C LYS A 291 26.87 49.85 20.72
N ALA A 292 27.41 50.22 19.56
CA ALA A 292 26.63 50.62 18.38
C ALA A 292 26.10 49.42 17.59
N THR A 293 26.81 48.33 17.54
CA THR A 293 26.49 47.16 16.68
C THR A 293 25.99 45.95 17.48
N GLY A 294 26.23 45.91 18.79
CA GLY A 294 25.93 44.75 19.64
C GLY A 294 26.87 43.57 19.46
N LEU A 295 27.95 43.74 18.69
CA LEU A 295 29.00 42.72 18.54
C LEU A 295 29.95 42.73 19.74
N SER A 296 30.47 41.56 20.10
CA SER A 296 31.49 41.46 21.14
C SER A 296 32.82 42.06 20.70
N GLU A 297 33.66 42.48 21.64
CA GLU A 297 34.99 43.00 21.33
C GLU A 297 35.86 41.98 20.57
N VAL A 298 35.69 40.69 20.86
CA VAL A 298 36.39 39.60 20.16
C VAL A 298 35.98 39.52 18.69
N GLU A 299 34.69 39.61 18.41
CA GLU A 299 34.17 39.63 17.02
C GLU A 299 34.64 40.87 16.27
N ILE A 300 34.69 42.03 16.90
CA ILE A 300 35.17 43.26 16.29
C ILE A 300 36.69 43.19 16.06
N ALA A 301 37.46 42.56 16.96
CA ALA A 301 38.90 42.36 16.76
C ALA A 301 39.20 41.47 15.53
N ALA A 302 38.37 40.46 15.27
CA ALA A 302 38.49 39.54 14.18
C ALA A 302 38.04 40.08 12.81
N LEU A 303 37.38 41.24 12.75
CA LEU A 303 37.01 41.96 11.52
C LEU A 303 38.17 42.69 10.87
#